data_7db70d231d5d754b1c8e1d07fa75878c
#
_entry.id   7db70d231d5d754b1c8e1d07fa75878c
#
_cell.length_a   1.000
_cell.length_b   1.000
_cell.length_c   1.000
_cell.angle_alpha   90.00
_cell.angle_beta   90.00
_cell.angle_gamma   90.00
#
_symmetry.space_group_name_H-M   'P 1'
#
loop_
_entity.id
_entity.type
_entity.pdbx_description
1 polymer ?
#
loop_
_entity_poly.entity_id
_entity_poly.type
_entity_poly.pdbx_seq_one_letter_code
_entity_poly.pdbx_strand_id
1 'polypeptide(L)'
;MASNDYIIVAPNRRGLVGFGQEWLEAISKDYGGQCMRDYFSAIDDVAKEPFVDRDRLGCVGASFGGYSVYWMAGHHEGRFKAFIAHDGMFNLEQQYLETEEMFFVNWDLGGPYWDPKTAETYANSPHKFVDKWDTPIMVIHGETDYRILASQGMSAYNAAKLRGIPAELLIFPDENHWVLQPQNSVLWQRRFFNWLDRWLK
;
A
#
# COMPACT_ATOMS: atom_id res chain seq x y z
N MET A 1 -16.56 5.14 5.81
CA MET A 1 -15.75 6.39 5.67
C MET A 1 -16.63 7.61 5.47
N ALA A 2 -17.54 7.65 4.50
CA ALA A 2 -18.42 8.81 4.28
C ALA A 2 -19.21 9.24 5.54
N SER A 3 -19.73 8.29 6.31
CA SER A 3 -20.41 8.55 7.61
C SER A 3 -19.48 9.15 8.68
N ASN A 4 -18.18 9.19 8.45
CA ASN A 4 -17.18 9.79 9.33
C ASN A 4 -16.56 11.06 8.69
N ASP A 5 -17.32 11.71 7.80
CA ASP A 5 -16.97 12.98 7.14
C ASP A 5 -15.71 12.92 6.24
N TYR A 6 -15.44 11.75 5.65
CA TYR A 6 -14.38 11.59 4.66
C TYR A 6 -14.94 11.53 3.24
N ILE A 7 -14.33 12.27 2.32
CA ILE A 7 -14.48 12.06 0.89
C ILE A 7 -13.62 10.86 0.50
N ILE A 8 -14.20 9.95 -0.30
CA ILE A 8 -13.51 8.72 -0.71
C ILE A 8 -13.21 8.80 -2.20
N VAL A 9 -11.93 8.64 -2.56
CA VAL A 9 -11.48 8.52 -3.94
C VAL A 9 -11.00 7.09 -4.16
N ALA A 10 -11.67 6.36 -5.05
CA ALA A 10 -11.35 4.98 -5.40
C ALA A 10 -11.12 4.88 -6.92
N PRO A 11 -9.93 5.24 -7.41
CA PRO A 11 -9.68 5.30 -8.84
C PRO A 11 -9.56 3.92 -9.48
N ASN A 12 -10.14 3.78 -10.66
CA ASN A 12 -9.95 2.60 -11.50
C ASN A 12 -8.62 2.72 -12.24
N ARG A 13 -7.53 2.37 -11.57
CA ARG A 13 -6.18 2.40 -12.14
C ARG A 13 -5.94 1.27 -13.13
N ARG A 14 -4.95 1.38 -13.99
CA ARG A 14 -4.50 0.29 -14.85
C ARG A 14 -4.09 -0.94 -14.04
N GLY A 15 -4.38 -2.12 -14.58
CA GLY A 15 -4.26 -3.39 -13.89
C GLY A 15 -5.54 -3.85 -13.17
N LEU A 16 -6.66 -3.11 -13.25
CA LEU A 16 -7.96 -3.57 -12.78
C LEU A 16 -8.75 -4.25 -13.90
N VAL A 17 -9.56 -5.25 -13.52
CA VAL A 17 -10.49 -5.93 -14.42
C VAL A 17 -11.62 -4.99 -14.87
N GLY A 18 -12.24 -5.29 -16.02
CA GLY A 18 -13.44 -4.60 -16.50
C GLY A 18 -13.18 -3.53 -17.56
N PHE A 19 -11.92 -3.21 -17.89
CA PHE A 19 -11.55 -2.19 -18.88
C PHE A 19 -10.80 -2.77 -20.09
N GLY A 20 -10.87 -4.08 -20.30
CA GLY A 20 -10.20 -4.79 -21.38
C GLY A 20 -8.82 -5.32 -21.02
N GLN A 21 -8.28 -6.17 -21.92
CA GLN A 21 -7.06 -6.93 -21.68
C GLN A 21 -5.83 -6.01 -21.56
N GLU A 22 -5.70 -5.05 -22.46
CA GLU A 22 -4.58 -4.09 -22.45
C GLU A 22 -4.51 -3.30 -21.13
N TRP A 23 -5.67 -2.88 -20.61
CA TRP A 23 -5.75 -2.19 -19.32
C TRP A 23 -5.33 -3.09 -18.16
N LEU A 24 -5.77 -4.36 -18.18
CA LEU A 24 -5.45 -5.34 -17.16
C LEU A 24 -3.94 -5.67 -17.14
N GLU A 25 -3.34 -5.89 -18.30
CA GLU A 25 -1.94 -6.28 -18.44
C GLU A 25 -0.95 -5.13 -18.20
N ALA A 26 -1.41 -3.89 -18.26
CA ALA A 26 -0.55 -2.70 -18.11
C ALA A 26 0.16 -2.57 -16.74
N ILE A 27 -0.17 -3.43 -15.77
CA ILE A 27 0.48 -3.46 -14.45
C ILE A 27 1.63 -4.47 -14.38
N SER A 28 1.56 -5.56 -15.16
CA SER A 28 2.57 -6.61 -15.14
C SER A 28 3.94 -6.05 -15.49
N LYS A 29 4.92 -6.31 -14.65
CA LYS A 29 6.33 -5.82 -14.73
C LYS A 29 6.48 -4.29 -14.59
N ASP A 30 5.39 -3.57 -14.26
CA ASP A 30 5.38 -2.10 -14.14
C ASP A 30 4.70 -1.62 -12.83
N TYR A 31 5.01 -2.24 -11.71
CA TYR A 31 4.40 -1.95 -10.41
C TYR A 31 4.62 -0.50 -9.92
N GLY A 32 5.72 0.14 -10.31
CA GLY A 32 6.02 1.53 -9.98
C GLY A 32 5.67 2.55 -11.06
N GLY A 33 5.11 2.10 -12.19
CA GLY A 33 4.90 2.94 -13.36
C GLY A 33 3.50 3.50 -13.52
N GLN A 34 2.77 3.04 -14.54
CA GLN A 34 1.53 3.69 -14.94
C GLN A 34 0.42 3.63 -13.88
N CYS A 35 0.30 2.52 -13.14
CA CYS A 35 -0.71 2.41 -12.08
C CYS A 35 -0.49 3.44 -10.96
N MET A 36 0.75 3.78 -10.64
CA MET A 36 1.07 4.81 -9.64
C MET A 36 0.76 6.22 -10.17
N ARG A 37 1.04 6.48 -11.44
CA ARG A 37 0.63 7.74 -12.10
C ARG A 37 -0.89 7.90 -12.13
N ASP A 38 -1.63 6.81 -12.33
CA ASP A 38 -3.10 6.84 -12.30
C ASP A 38 -3.62 7.25 -10.91
N TYR A 39 -3.03 6.74 -9.82
CA TYR A 39 -3.39 7.16 -8.47
C TYR A 39 -3.10 8.65 -8.22
N PHE A 40 -1.90 9.13 -8.57
CA PHE A 40 -1.56 10.53 -8.39
C PHE A 40 -2.42 11.46 -9.24
N SER A 41 -2.67 11.13 -10.51
CA SER A 41 -3.52 11.94 -11.37
C SER A 41 -4.96 12.04 -10.86
N ALA A 42 -5.49 10.93 -10.33
CA ALA A 42 -6.85 10.91 -9.77
C ALA A 42 -6.96 11.80 -8.52
N ILE A 43 -6.02 11.72 -7.59
CA ILE A 43 -6.06 12.56 -6.40
C ILE A 43 -5.77 14.02 -6.72
N ASP A 44 -4.84 14.30 -7.63
CA ASP A 44 -4.51 15.66 -8.04
C ASP A 44 -5.69 16.33 -8.78
N ASP A 45 -6.53 15.55 -9.47
CA ASP A 45 -7.75 16.07 -10.11
C ASP A 45 -8.84 16.36 -9.08
N VAL A 46 -9.14 15.41 -8.20
CA VAL A 46 -10.14 15.58 -7.14
C VAL A 46 -9.75 16.70 -6.16
N ALA A 47 -8.46 16.90 -5.90
CA ALA A 47 -7.97 17.96 -5.02
C ALA A 47 -8.21 19.39 -5.57
N LYS A 48 -8.65 19.53 -6.82
CA LYS A 48 -9.05 20.84 -7.40
C LYS A 48 -10.48 21.24 -7.01
N GLU A 49 -11.28 20.27 -6.57
CA GLU A 49 -12.67 20.52 -6.21
C GLU A 49 -12.76 21.41 -4.97
N PRO A 50 -13.65 22.42 -4.95
CA PRO A 50 -13.71 23.44 -3.90
C PRO A 50 -14.15 22.90 -2.53
N PHE A 51 -14.71 21.70 -2.49
CA PHE A 51 -15.13 21.02 -1.25
C PHE A 51 -14.06 20.06 -0.71
N VAL A 52 -12.91 19.93 -1.38
CA VAL A 52 -11.80 19.06 -0.97
C VAL A 52 -10.71 19.87 -0.27
N ASP A 53 -10.40 19.49 0.95
CA ASP A 53 -9.26 20.05 1.68
C ASP A 53 -7.98 19.32 1.25
N ARG A 54 -7.21 19.97 0.37
CA ARG A 54 -5.96 19.45 -0.16
C ARG A 54 -4.85 19.27 0.88
N ASP A 55 -4.96 19.93 2.03
CA ASP A 55 -3.96 19.84 3.09
C ASP A 55 -4.25 18.68 4.06
N ARG A 56 -5.34 17.93 3.84
CA ARG A 56 -5.80 16.80 4.66
C ARG A 56 -6.05 15.53 3.85
N LEU A 57 -5.17 15.23 2.90
CA LEU A 57 -5.26 14.02 2.09
C LEU A 57 -4.58 12.85 2.81
N GLY A 58 -5.25 11.69 2.81
CA GLY A 58 -4.70 10.42 3.27
C GLY A 58 -4.71 9.37 2.17
N CYS A 59 -3.83 8.39 2.27
CA CYS A 59 -3.79 7.26 1.34
C CYS A 59 -3.86 5.95 2.10
N VAL A 60 -4.80 5.09 1.71
CA VAL A 60 -5.03 3.79 2.34
C VAL A 60 -5.10 2.70 1.29
N GLY A 61 -4.57 1.52 1.60
CA GLY A 61 -4.62 0.40 0.67
C GLY A 61 -4.29 -0.92 1.31
N ALA A 62 -4.79 -2.01 0.72
CA ALA A 62 -4.54 -3.37 1.17
C ALA A 62 -3.94 -4.21 0.04
N SER A 63 -3.12 -5.21 0.38
CA SER A 63 -2.49 -6.12 -0.58
C SER A 63 -1.63 -5.34 -1.60
N PHE A 64 -1.90 -5.42 -2.89
CA PHE A 64 -1.28 -4.52 -3.87
C PHE A 64 -1.50 -3.04 -3.53
N GLY A 65 -2.64 -2.69 -2.93
CA GLY A 65 -2.88 -1.33 -2.41
C GLY A 65 -1.95 -0.97 -1.25
N GLY A 66 -1.62 -1.93 -0.39
CA GLY A 66 -0.61 -1.77 0.67
C GLY A 66 0.80 -1.55 0.11
N TYR A 67 1.18 -2.32 -0.91
CA TYR A 67 2.38 -2.04 -1.71
C TYR A 67 2.37 -0.62 -2.26
N SER A 68 1.25 -0.21 -2.88
CA SER A 68 1.09 1.12 -3.46
C SER A 68 1.28 2.22 -2.41
N VAL A 69 0.74 2.02 -1.20
CA VAL A 69 0.93 2.94 -0.07
C VAL A 69 2.41 3.06 0.30
N TYR A 70 3.13 1.94 0.46
CA TYR A 70 4.56 1.96 0.76
C TYR A 70 5.38 2.62 -0.35
N TRP A 71 5.05 2.36 -1.60
CA TRP A 71 5.72 2.98 -2.73
C TRP A 71 5.45 4.49 -2.77
N MET A 72 4.18 4.89 -2.62
CA MET A 72 3.77 6.29 -2.60
C MET A 72 4.36 7.04 -1.42
N ALA A 73 4.60 6.41 -0.27
CA ALA A 73 5.25 7.04 0.87
C ALA A 73 6.65 7.59 0.53
N GLY A 74 7.33 7.00 -0.47
CA GLY A 74 8.60 7.51 -0.99
C GLY A 74 8.50 8.44 -2.21
N HIS A 75 7.27 8.69 -2.73
CA HIS A 75 7.10 9.39 -4.02
C HIS A 75 5.97 10.43 -4.03
N HIS A 76 5.28 10.68 -2.90
CA HIS A 76 4.07 11.52 -2.88
C HIS A 76 4.34 13.03 -2.92
N GLU A 77 5.58 13.46 -2.73
CA GLU A 77 5.96 14.87 -2.82
C GLU A 77 5.10 15.80 -1.93
N GLY A 78 4.83 15.35 -0.69
CA GLY A 78 4.04 16.11 0.29
C GLY A 78 2.52 16.07 0.11
N ARG A 79 1.97 15.31 -0.85
CA ARG A 79 0.52 15.23 -1.11
C ARG A 79 -0.26 14.70 0.08
N PHE A 80 0.22 13.65 0.72
CA PHE A 80 -0.49 12.95 1.80
C PHE A 80 0.04 13.32 3.18
N LYS A 81 -0.87 13.33 4.17
CA LYS A 81 -0.56 13.61 5.59
C LYS A 81 -0.67 12.37 6.46
N ALA A 82 -1.25 11.29 5.95
CA ALA A 82 -1.33 10.00 6.63
C ALA A 82 -1.39 8.85 5.64
N PHE A 83 -0.77 7.73 6.02
CA PHE A 83 -0.81 6.47 5.31
C PHE A 83 -1.38 5.35 6.18
N ILE A 84 -2.14 4.42 5.56
CA ILE A 84 -2.48 3.12 6.14
C ILE A 84 -2.18 2.04 5.10
N ALA A 85 -1.22 1.17 5.39
CA ALA A 85 -0.89 0.00 4.59
C ALA A 85 -1.34 -1.27 5.31
N HIS A 86 -2.21 -2.05 4.67
CA HIS A 86 -2.71 -3.32 5.16
C HIS A 86 -2.19 -4.45 4.26
N ASP A 87 -1.55 -5.45 4.84
CA ASP A 87 -1.02 -6.64 4.15
C ASP A 87 -0.24 -6.30 2.86
N GLY A 88 0.60 -5.25 2.92
CA GLY A 88 1.31 -4.73 1.76
C GLY A 88 2.70 -5.33 1.56
N MET A 89 3.11 -5.51 0.30
CA MET A 89 4.47 -5.89 -0.06
C MET A 89 5.42 -4.71 0.16
N PHE A 90 6.39 -4.86 1.04
CA PHE A 90 7.40 -3.84 1.31
C PHE A 90 8.72 -4.10 0.59
N ASN A 91 9.15 -5.37 0.57
CA ASN A 91 10.35 -5.82 -0.13
C ASN A 91 9.98 -6.90 -1.16
N LEU A 92 10.02 -6.55 -2.45
CA LEU A 92 9.64 -7.46 -3.53
C LEU A 92 10.60 -8.66 -3.68
N GLU A 93 11.87 -8.51 -3.33
CA GLU A 93 12.85 -9.61 -3.37
C GLU A 93 12.52 -10.66 -2.30
N GLN A 94 12.18 -10.20 -1.09
CA GLN A 94 11.73 -11.06 -0.01
C GLN A 94 10.38 -11.69 -0.33
N GLN A 95 9.42 -10.89 -0.84
CA GLN A 95 8.10 -11.37 -1.27
C GLN A 95 8.19 -12.53 -2.27
N TYR A 96 9.11 -12.45 -3.21
CA TYR A 96 9.32 -13.52 -4.20
C TYR A 96 9.66 -14.87 -3.56
N LEU A 97 10.35 -14.88 -2.41
CA LEU A 97 10.77 -16.09 -1.72
C LEU A 97 9.79 -16.59 -0.63
N GLU A 98 8.88 -15.72 -0.17
CA GLU A 98 8.03 -16.02 0.98
C GLU A 98 6.59 -16.37 0.62
N THR A 99 6.09 -15.88 -0.52
CA THR A 99 4.66 -16.02 -0.90
C THR A 99 4.26 -17.44 -1.24
N GLU A 100 3.04 -17.82 -0.87
CA GLU A 100 2.41 -19.06 -1.34
C GLU A 100 1.98 -18.98 -2.81
N GLU A 101 1.88 -17.76 -3.38
CA GLU A 101 1.52 -17.50 -4.77
C GLU A 101 2.75 -17.33 -5.69
N MET A 102 3.76 -18.16 -5.55
CA MET A 102 5.02 -18.07 -6.32
C MET A 102 4.79 -17.97 -7.83
N PHE A 103 3.82 -18.71 -8.38
CA PHE A 103 3.50 -18.69 -9.81
C PHE A 103 3.02 -17.31 -10.27
N PHE A 104 2.19 -16.64 -9.46
CA PHE A 104 1.65 -15.32 -9.74
C PHE A 104 2.76 -14.26 -9.70
N VAL A 105 3.55 -14.25 -8.63
CA VAL A 105 4.64 -13.30 -8.46
C VAL A 105 5.69 -13.47 -9.56
N ASN A 106 6.01 -14.73 -9.92
CA ASN A 106 6.93 -15.03 -11.03
C ASN A 106 6.42 -14.48 -12.37
N TRP A 107 5.12 -14.60 -12.64
CA TRP A 107 4.50 -14.02 -13.84
C TRP A 107 4.51 -12.50 -13.80
N ASP A 108 4.02 -11.93 -12.72
CA ASP A 108 3.71 -10.51 -12.63
C ASP A 108 4.95 -9.63 -12.47
N LEU A 109 6.00 -10.13 -11.78
CA LEU A 109 7.30 -9.47 -11.69
C LEU A 109 8.24 -9.85 -12.86
N GLY A 110 7.86 -10.82 -13.69
CA GLY A 110 8.59 -11.25 -14.88
C GLY A 110 9.68 -12.28 -14.62
N GLY A 111 9.81 -12.79 -13.41
CA GLY A 111 10.79 -13.80 -13.00
C GLY A 111 11.48 -13.48 -11.68
N PRO A 112 12.51 -14.25 -11.31
CA PRO A 112 13.22 -14.09 -10.05
C PRO A 112 14.07 -12.81 -10.03
N TYR A 113 14.25 -12.23 -8.84
CA TYR A 113 14.97 -10.96 -8.66
C TYR A 113 16.48 -11.02 -9.03
N TRP A 114 17.06 -12.21 -9.10
CA TRP A 114 18.45 -12.42 -9.54
C TRP A 114 18.60 -12.54 -11.07
N ASP A 115 17.52 -12.55 -11.84
CA ASP A 115 17.58 -12.46 -13.31
C ASP A 115 17.80 -10.99 -13.71
N PRO A 116 18.87 -10.66 -14.45
CA PRO A 116 19.11 -9.29 -14.91
C PRO A 116 17.93 -8.67 -15.68
N LYS A 117 17.09 -9.48 -16.32
CA LYS A 117 15.91 -9.01 -17.06
C LYS A 117 14.81 -8.42 -16.17
N THR A 118 14.79 -8.74 -14.89
CA THR A 118 13.80 -8.26 -13.91
C THR A 118 14.31 -7.12 -13.05
N ALA A 119 15.54 -6.67 -13.26
CA ALA A 119 16.19 -5.64 -12.43
C ALA A 119 15.36 -4.35 -12.32
N GLU A 120 14.74 -3.91 -13.42
CA GLU A 120 13.90 -2.71 -13.45
C GLU A 120 12.61 -2.90 -12.63
N THR A 121 11.99 -4.06 -12.71
CA THR A 121 10.80 -4.40 -11.91
C THR A 121 11.12 -4.33 -10.41
N TYR A 122 12.20 -5.01 -9.98
CA TYR A 122 12.61 -5.01 -8.57
C TYR A 122 13.22 -3.70 -8.09
N ALA A 123 13.63 -2.81 -9.00
CA ALA A 123 14.03 -1.45 -8.66
C ALA A 123 12.88 -0.65 -8.03
N ASN A 124 11.62 -1.00 -8.32
CA ASN A 124 10.42 -0.39 -7.75
C ASN A 124 10.03 -0.92 -6.37
N SER A 125 10.84 -1.75 -5.74
CA SER A 125 10.58 -2.28 -4.41
C SER A 125 10.58 -1.17 -3.34
N PRO A 126 9.49 -0.98 -2.56
CA PRO A 126 9.31 0.16 -1.66
C PRO A 126 10.44 0.36 -0.64
N HIS A 127 11.03 -0.73 -0.14
CA HIS A 127 12.12 -0.66 0.83
C HIS A 127 13.35 0.13 0.35
N LYS A 128 13.50 0.30 -0.96
CA LYS A 128 14.59 1.07 -1.58
C LYS A 128 14.40 2.60 -1.50
N PHE A 129 13.21 3.05 -1.09
CA PHE A 129 12.84 4.47 -1.03
C PHE A 129 12.51 4.95 0.39
N VAL A 130 12.86 4.17 1.40
CA VAL A 130 12.59 4.51 2.80
C VAL A 130 13.29 5.81 3.23
N ASP A 131 14.41 6.13 2.64
CA ASP A 131 15.13 7.39 2.86
C ASP A 131 14.30 8.64 2.53
N LYS A 132 13.27 8.50 1.68
CA LYS A 132 12.35 9.58 1.29
C LYS A 132 11.06 9.62 2.11
N TRP A 133 10.84 8.65 3.00
CA TRP A 133 9.63 8.63 3.82
C TRP A 133 9.67 9.75 4.87
N ASP A 134 8.58 10.48 5.01
CA ASP A 134 8.45 11.63 5.91
C ASP A 134 7.08 11.74 6.59
N THR A 135 6.12 10.90 6.20
CA THR A 135 4.71 11.02 6.57
C THR A 135 4.26 9.88 7.49
N PRO A 136 3.42 10.16 8.51
CA PRO A 136 2.90 9.14 9.43
C PRO A 136 2.27 7.95 8.72
N ILE A 137 2.60 6.73 9.19
CA ILE A 137 2.13 5.48 8.59
C ILE A 137 1.61 4.49 9.64
N MET A 138 0.42 3.95 9.40
CA MET A 138 -0.11 2.79 10.13
C MET A 138 0.05 1.55 9.27
N VAL A 139 0.60 0.50 9.87
CA VAL A 139 0.77 -0.81 9.24
C VAL A 139 -0.17 -1.80 9.92
N ILE A 140 -0.95 -2.54 9.13
CA ILE A 140 -1.87 -3.57 9.62
C ILE A 140 -1.51 -4.89 8.92
N HIS A 141 -1.51 -6.02 9.66
CA HIS A 141 -1.18 -7.31 9.07
C HIS A 141 -1.81 -8.48 9.85
N GLY A 142 -2.24 -9.51 9.13
CA GLY A 142 -2.57 -10.80 9.70
C GLY A 142 -1.30 -11.65 9.90
N GLU A 143 -1.12 -12.26 11.07
CA GLU A 143 0.10 -13.06 11.36
C GLU A 143 0.14 -14.36 10.56
N THR A 144 -1.04 -14.89 10.19
CA THR A 144 -1.17 -16.11 9.37
C THR A 144 -1.39 -15.82 7.89
N ASP A 145 -0.98 -14.64 7.42
CA ASP A 145 -0.96 -14.29 6.00
C ASP A 145 0.23 -14.97 5.32
N TYR A 146 -0.05 -15.94 4.43
CA TYR A 146 0.96 -16.65 3.64
C TYR A 146 1.09 -16.10 2.22
N ARG A 147 0.22 -15.17 1.83
CA ARG A 147 0.26 -14.47 0.54
C ARG A 147 1.28 -13.34 0.57
N ILE A 148 1.17 -12.49 1.59
CA ILE A 148 2.15 -11.44 1.91
C ILE A 148 2.44 -11.59 3.41
N LEU A 149 3.61 -12.12 3.74
CA LEU A 149 3.92 -12.47 5.12
C LEU A 149 3.97 -11.25 6.03
N ALA A 150 3.62 -11.44 7.31
CA ALA A 150 3.64 -10.37 8.32
C ALA A 150 5.03 -9.72 8.48
N SER A 151 6.10 -10.43 8.12
CA SER A 151 7.48 -9.90 8.05
C SER A 151 7.60 -8.65 7.20
N GLN A 152 6.82 -8.54 6.11
CA GLN A 152 6.76 -7.37 5.24
C GLN A 152 6.28 -6.13 6.00
N GLY A 153 5.15 -6.26 6.71
CA GLY A 153 4.59 -5.20 7.53
C GLY A 153 5.51 -4.81 8.70
N MET A 154 6.08 -5.80 9.40
CA MET A 154 7.02 -5.55 10.49
C MET A 154 8.27 -4.80 10.00
N SER A 155 8.80 -5.17 8.84
CA SER A 155 9.95 -4.50 8.23
C SER A 155 9.64 -3.06 7.87
N ALA A 156 8.47 -2.78 7.27
CA ALA A 156 8.01 -1.44 6.93
C ALA A 156 7.84 -0.57 8.19
N TYR A 157 7.21 -1.12 9.24
CA TYR A 157 7.07 -0.44 10.53
C TYR A 157 8.43 -0.10 11.14
N ASN A 158 9.35 -1.05 11.19
CA ASN A 158 10.69 -0.84 11.74
C ASN A 158 11.45 0.24 10.95
N ALA A 159 11.35 0.22 9.62
CA ALA A 159 11.95 1.23 8.76
C ALA A 159 11.42 2.63 9.09
N ALA A 160 10.11 2.80 9.23
CA ALA A 160 9.48 4.06 9.62
C ALA A 160 9.97 4.53 11.00
N LYS A 161 10.02 3.62 11.99
CA LYS A 161 10.50 3.94 13.35
C LYS A 161 11.96 4.36 13.38
N LEU A 162 12.83 3.68 12.65
CA LEU A 162 14.26 4.02 12.55
C LEU A 162 14.47 5.39 11.87
N ARG A 163 13.56 5.77 10.98
CA ARG A 163 13.55 7.10 10.35
C ARG A 163 12.96 8.20 11.24
N GLY A 164 12.46 7.87 12.45
CA GLY A 164 11.81 8.81 13.35
C GLY A 164 10.39 9.21 12.92
N ILE A 165 9.79 8.47 11.98
CA ILE A 165 8.44 8.73 11.46
C ILE A 165 7.43 8.19 12.47
N PRO A 166 6.35 8.94 12.80
CA PRO A 166 5.24 8.41 13.59
C PRO A 166 4.65 7.17 12.92
N ALA A 167 4.70 6.03 13.60
CA ALA A 167 4.19 4.79 13.04
C ALA A 167 3.48 3.94 14.11
N GLU A 168 2.41 3.26 13.68
CA GLU A 168 1.71 2.24 14.45
C GLU A 168 1.75 0.90 13.70
N LEU A 169 1.82 -0.20 14.45
CA LEU A 169 1.73 -1.55 13.94
C LEU A 169 0.58 -2.28 14.62
N LEU A 170 -0.34 -2.80 13.85
CA LEU A 170 -1.45 -3.64 14.32
C LEU A 170 -1.32 -5.02 13.68
N ILE A 171 -0.96 -6.02 14.49
CA ILE A 171 -0.92 -7.42 14.09
C ILE A 171 -2.12 -8.15 14.65
N PHE A 172 -2.78 -8.97 13.83
CA PHE A 172 -3.84 -9.88 14.21
C PHE A 172 -3.29 -11.32 14.20
N PRO A 173 -3.05 -11.93 15.38
CA PRO A 173 -2.40 -13.25 15.45
C PRO A 173 -3.20 -14.39 14.81
N ASP A 174 -4.51 -14.22 14.70
CA ASP A 174 -5.50 -15.21 14.26
C ASP A 174 -6.19 -14.84 12.93
N GLU A 175 -5.64 -13.86 12.20
CA GLU A 175 -6.14 -13.49 10.88
C GLU A 175 -5.09 -13.80 9.78
N ASN A 176 -5.62 -14.04 8.59
CA ASN A 176 -4.83 -14.24 7.38
C ASN A 176 -4.77 -12.94 6.53
N HIS A 177 -4.77 -13.07 5.20
CA HIS A 177 -4.83 -11.91 4.28
C HIS A 177 -6.12 -11.07 4.41
N TRP A 178 -7.10 -11.55 5.16
CA TRP A 178 -8.39 -10.91 5.39
C TRP A 178 -8.69 -10.85 6.89
N VAL A 179 -9.21 -9.73 7.37
CA VAL A 179 -9.72 -9.61 8.75
C VAL A 179 -11.17 -10.09 8.76
N LEU A 180 -11.37 -11.36 9.14
CA LEU A 180 -12.65 -12.05 9.02
C LEU A 180 -13.40 -12.21 10.36
N GLN A 181 -12.66 -12.23 11.49
CA GLN A 181 -13.29 -12.39 12.78
C GLN A 181 -13.97 -11.08 13.22
N PRO A 182 -15.24 -11.15 13.72
CA PRO A 182 -16.01 -9.94 14.03
C PRO A 182 -15.34 -9.00 15.05
N GLN A 183 -14.73 -9.55 16.11
CA GLN A 183 -14.04 -8.76 17.12
C GLN A 183 -12.81 -8.02 16.53
N ASN A 184 -12.07 -8.69 15.66
CA ASN A 184 -10.91 -8.11 14.98
C ASN A 184 -11.33 -7.02 13.98
N SER A 185 -12.45 -7.24 13.25
CA SER A 185 -13.03 -6.23 12.36
C SER A 185 -13.44 -4.95 13.10
N VAL A 186 -14.01 -5.08 14.30
CA VAL A 186 -14.35 -3.92 15.15
C VAL A 186 -13.09 -3.19 15.61
N LEU A 187 -12.06 -3.91 16.04
CA LEU A 187 -10.78 -3.32 16.44
C LEU A 187 -10.11 -2.62 15.23
N TRP A 188 -10.08 -3.30 14.07
CA TRP A 188 -9.56 -2.77 12.82
C TRP A 188 -10.20 -1.42 12.48
N GLN A 189 -11.54 -1.35 12.47
CA GLN A 189 -12.27 -0.12 12.15
C GLN A 189 -11.94 1.01 13.13
N ARG A 190 -11.91 0.72 14.45
CA ARG A 190 -11.58 1.72 15.47
C ARG A 190 -10.17 2.27 15.30
N ARG A 191 -9.18 1.41 15.08
CA ARG A 191 -7.79 1.83 14.90
C ARG A 191 -7.61 2.60 13.59
N PHE A 192 -8.25 2.14 12.52
CA PHE A 192 -8.25 2.79 11.20
C PHE A 192 -8.76 4.24 11.28
N PHE A 193 -9.95 4.46 11.86
CA PHE A 193 -10.50 5.80 11.98
C PHE A 193 -9.75 6.66 12.99
N ASN A 194 -9.32 6.12 14.12
CA ASN A 194 -8.52 6.86 15.08
C ASN A 194 -7.21 7.37 14.47
N TRP A 195 -6.59 6.57 13.58
CA TRP A 195 -5.39 6.99 12.86
C TRP A 195 -5.67 8.13 11.90
N LEU A 196 -6.69 7.98 11.04
CA LEU A 196 -7.07 9.02 10.09
C LEU A 196 -7.50 10.31 10.81
N ASP A 197 -8.33 10.20 11.85
CA ASP A 197 -8.80 11.38 12.61
C ASP A 197 -7.64 12.14 13.28
N ARG A 198 -6.64 11.42 13.76
CA ARG A 198 -5.44 12.04 14.37
C ARG A 198 -4.66 12.92 13.38
N TRP A 199 -4.58 12.54 12.13
CA TRP A 199 -3.70 13.17 11.16
C TRP A 199 -4.42 14.02 10.12
N LEU A 200 -5.74 13.81 9.94
CA LEU A 200 -6.53 14.48 8.90
C LEU A 200 -7.65 15.37 9.45
N LYS A 201 -7.93 15.33 10.75
CA LYS A 201 -8.89 16.22 11.41
C LYS A 201 -8.20 17.11 12.44
#